data_1ff8bd2fbe274d40039b242cc835f7da
#
_entry.id   1ff8bd2fbe274d40039b242cc835f7da
#
_cell.length_a   1.000
_cell.length_b   1.000
_cell.length_c   1.000
_cell.angle_alpha   90.00
_cell.angle_beta   90.00
_cell.angle_gamma   90.00
#
_symmetry.space_group_name_H-M   'P 1'
#
loop_
_entity.id
_entity.type
_entity.pdbx_description
1 polymer ?
#
loop_
_entity_poly.entity_id
_entity_poly.type
_entity_poly.pdbx_seq_one_letter_code
_entity_poly.pdbx_strand_id
1 'polypeptide(L)'
;MRNMTTKQPRKQRKALADAPWHRRRKLMSAHLSTEYLEERKRKLPRAVPVREGDIVRVIRGEYRGREGKVASVNYRSLRITIDGLTYAKADKKQVAKPVHPSNVIIKKLDETDPLRLRRFEGAKK
;
A
#
# COMPACT_ATOMS: atom_id res chain seq x y z
N MET A 1 6.14 1.58 21.42
CA MET A 1 6.29 2.29 20.13
C MET A 1 5.96 3.76 20.36
N ARG A 2 6.96 4.60 20.30
CA ARG A 2 6.71 6.03 20.48
C ARG A 2 6.02 6.58 19.25
N ASN A 3 4.81 7.07 19.42
CA ASN A 3 4.16 7.84 18.38
C ASN A 3 4.98 9.09 18.11
N MET A 4 5.07 9.48 16.85
CA MET A 4 5.78 10.67 16.47
C MET A 4 5.03 11.89 17.03
N THR A 5 5.54 12.47 18.11
CA THR A 5 4.89 13.57 18.81
C THR A 5 5.38 14.95 18.37
N THR A 6 6.46 14.97 17.56
CA THR A 6 7.05 16.23 17.11
C THR A 6 6.22 16.91 16.01
N LYS A 7 6.10 18.23 16.10
CA LYS A 7 5.46 19.05 15.07
C LYS A 7 6.46 19.61 14.05
N GLN A 8 7.76 19.43 14.28
CA GLN A 8 8.79 19.96 13.38
C GLN A 8 8.92 19.10 12.13
N PRO A 9 8.75 19.65 10.92
CA PRO A 9 8.82 18.87 9.68
C PRO A 9 10.14 18.15 9.46
N ARG A 10 11.27 18.75 9.82
CA ARG A 10 12.59 18.12 9.69
C ARG A 10 12.73 16.85 10.52
N LYS A 11 12.20 16.86 11.75
CA LYS A 11 12.21 15.68 12.63
C LYS A 11 11.27 14.59 12.14
N GLN A 12 10.16 14.96 11.55
CA GLN A 12 9.23 14.01 10.93
C GLN A 12 9.89 13.29 9.74
N ARG A 13 10.59 14.03 8.88
CA ARG A 13 11.32 13.44 7.75
C ARG A 13 12.43 12.51 8.22
N LYS A 14 13.17 12.91 9.23
CA LYS A 14 14.23 12.07 9.82
C LYS A 14 13.66 10.80 10.43
N ALA A 15 12.56 10.89 11.17
CA ALA A 15 11.89 9.73 11.75
C ALA A 15 11.41 8.75 10.67
N LEU A 16 10.95 9.25 9.53
CA LEU A 16 10.56 8.42 8.40
C LEU A 16 11.77 7.70 7.79
N ALA A 17 12.90 8.41 7.62
CA ALA A 17 14.12 7.83 7.09
C ALA A 17 14.72 6.76 8.01
N ASP A 18 14.65 6.98 9.31
CA ASP A 18 15.19 6.08 10.34
C ASP A 18 14.20 4.99 10.78
N ALA A 19 13.01 4.95 10.19
CA ALA A 19 11.96 4.02 10.60
C ALA A 19 12.39 2.55 10.42
N PRO A 20 12.23 1.70 11.45
CA PRO A 20 12.51 0.27 11.33
C PRO A 20 11.48 -0.45 10.46
N TRP A 21 11.78 -1.67 10.03
CA TRP A 21 10.94 -2.44 9.10
C TRP A 21 9.50 -2.63 9.59
N HIS A 22 9.31 -2.86 10.88
CA HIS A 22 7.96 -3.04 11.42
C HIS A 22 7.08 -1.78 11.32
N ARG A 23 7.68 -0.60 11.35
CA ARG A 23 6.99 0.67 11.11
C ARG A 23 6.77 0.91 9.62
N ARG A 24 7.76 0.60 8.79
CA ARG A 24 7.67 0.77 7.33
C ARG A 24 6.54 -0.06 6.73
N ARG A 25 6.32 -1.26 7.24
CA ARG A 25 5.19 -2.10 6.83
C ARG A 25 3.84 -1.40 7.07
N LYS A 26 3.69 -0.73 8.20
CA LYS A 26 2.47 0.03 8.51
C LYS A 26 2.33 1.27 7.65
N LEU A 27 3.45 1.93 7.32
CA LEU A 27 3.44 3.10 6.43
C LEU A 27 3.04 2.75 5.00
N MET A 28 3.22 1.51 4.58
CA MET A 28 2.84 1.00 3.26
C MET A 28 1.36 0.59 3.20
N SER A 29 0.50 1.34 3.85
CA SER A 29 -0.94 1.06 3.89
C SER A 29 -1.70 1.81 2.81
N ALA A 30 -2.70 1.16 2.24
CA ALA A 30 -3.63 1.76 1.28
C ALA A 30 -5.07 1.56 1.78
N HIS A 31 -5.95 2.47 1.39
CA HIS A 31 -7.36 2.38 1.72
C HIS A 31 -8.04 1.24 0.95
N LEU A 32 -8.98 0.58 1.59
CA LEU A 32 -9.84 -0.40 0.93
C LEU A 32 -10.96 0.30 0.18
N SER A 33 -11.39 -0.26 -0.96
CA SER A 33 -12.54 0.26 -1.68
C SER A 33 -13.82 0.04 -0.88
N THR A 34 -14.76 0.99 -0.99
CA THR A 34 -16.06 0.88 -0.32
C THR A 34 -16.84 -0.34 -0.81
N GLU A 35 -16.76 -0.63 -2.10
CA GLU A 35 -17.38 -1.81 -2.71
C GLU A 35 -16.92 -3.11 -2.06
N TYR A 36 -15.60 -3.24 -1.87
CA TYR A 36 -15.03 -4.43 -1.24
C TYR A 36 -15.45 -4.57 0.22
N LEU A 37 -15.52 -3.47 0.96
CA LEU A 37 -15.96 -3.45 2.35
C LEU A 37 -17.43 -3.87 2.49
N GLU A 38 -18.28 -3.42 1.57
CA GLU A 38 -19.71 -3.77 1.52
C GLU A 38 -19.93 -5.24 1.18
N GLU A 39 -19.22 -5.75 0.17
CA GLU A 39 -19.31 -7.16 -0.25
C GLU A 39 -18.93 -8.13 0.87
N ARG A 40 -17.92 -7.77 1.64
CA ARG A 40 -17.37 -8.65 2.67
C ARG A 40 -18.24 -8.78 3.91
N LYS A 41 -19.15 -7.85 4.19
CA LYS A 41 -19.97 -7.80 5.41
C LYS A 41 -19.17 -7.95 6.71
N ARG A 42 -17.85 -7.89 6.63
CA ARG A 42 -16.92 -7.97 7.76
C ARG A 42 -16.36 -6.60 8.05
N LYS A 43 -16.21 -6.27 9.32
CA LYS A 43 -15.56 -5.03 9.71
C LYS A 43 -14.05 -5.16 9.49
N LEU A 44 -13.59 -4.73 8.34
CA LEU A 44 -12.17 -4.57 8.05
C LEU A 44 -11.73 -3.15 8.42
N PRO A 45 -10.45 -2.95 8.76
CA PRO A 45 -9.96 -1.60 8.99
C PRO A 45 -10.02 -0.78 7.70
N ARG A 46 -10.09 0.53 7.84
CA ARG A 46 -10.15 1.46 6.70
C ARG A 46 -8.93 1.34 5.78
N ALA A 47 -7.75 1.15 6.34
CA ALA A 47 -6.52 0.99 5.60
C ALA A 47 -5.81 -0.29 6.02
N VAL A 48 -5.21 -0.97 5.06
CA VAL A 48 -4.52 -2.25 5.25
C VAL A 48 -3.14 -2.17 4.60
N PRO A 49 -2.09 -2.72 5.22
CA PRO A 49 -0.79 -2.79 4.57
C PRO A 49 -0.86 -3.55 3.24
N VAL A 50 -0.31 -2.96 2.20
CA VAL A 50 -0.29 -3.56 0.86
C VAL A 50 0.69 -4.72 0.82
N ARG A 51 0.28 -5.82 0.20
CA ARG A 51 1.13 -6.98 -0.07
C ARG A 51 1.13 -7.33 -1.54
N GLU A 52 2.11 -8.12 -1.95
CA GLU A 52 2.14 -8.69 -3.29
C GLU A 52 0.90 -9.55 -3.53
N GLY A 53 0.32 -9.42 -4.70
CA GLY A 53 -0.88 -10.15 -5.07
C GLY A 53 -2.19 -9.39 -4.86
N ASP A 54 -2.19 -8.27 -4.15
CA ASP A 54 -3.38 -7.43 -3.99
C ASP A 54 -3.76 -6.78 -5.32
N ILE A 55 -5.04 -6.70 -5.60
CA ILE A 55 -5.55 -5.96 -6.76
C ILE A 55 -5.85 -4.53 -6.33
N VAL A 56 -5.21 -3.58 -6.99
CA VAL A 56 -5.30 -2.16 -6.65
C VAL A 56 -5.70 -1.32 -7.86
N ARG A 57 -6.27 -0.17 -7.59
CA ARG A 57 -6.62 0.83 -8.60
C ARG A 57 -5.90 2.14 -8.27
N VAL A 58 -5.24 2.72 -9.26
CA VAL A 58 -4.56 4.01 -9.10
C VAL A 58 -5.60 5.14 -9.15
N ILE A 59 -5.58 6.01 -8.15
CA ILE A 59 -6.53 7.12 -8.03
C ILE A 59 -5.91 8.48 -8.30
N ARG A 60 -4.60 8.59 -8.27
CA ARG A 60 -3.88 9.85 -8.49
C ARG A 60 -2.69 9.64 -9.42
N GLY A 61 -2.35 10.68 -10.13
CA GLY A 61 -1.18 10.72 -10.99
C GLY A 61 -1.49 10.37 -12.44
N GLU A 62 -0.44 10.15 -13.20
CA GLU A 62 -0.48 9.90 -14.64
C GLU A 62 -1.27 8.64 -15.02
N TYR A 63 -1.23 7.64 -14.15
CA TYR A 63 -1.89 6.34 -14.38
C TYR A 63 -3.27 6.24 -13.72
N ARG A 64 -3.86 7.36 -13.38
CA ARG A 64 -5.18 7.41 -12.74
C ARG A 64 -6.22 6.57 -13.49
N GLY A 65 -6.95 5.74 -12.75
CA GLY A 65 -8.00 4.87 -13.30
C GLY A 65 -7.52 3.50 -13.73
N ARG A 66 -6.23 3.25 -13.78
CA ARG A 66 -5.69 1.92 -14.13
C ARG A 66 -5.74 0.99 -12.93
N GLU A 67 -6.01 -0.27 -13.21
CA GLU A 67 -6.08 -1.34 -12.23
C GLU A 67 -5.02 -2.40 -12.54
N GLY A 68 -4.54 -3.04 -11.52
CA GLY A 68 -3.58 -4.12 -11.70
C GLY A 68 -3.26 -4.81 -10.39
N LYS A 69 -2.54 -5.92 -10.52
CA LYS A 69 -2.06 -6.70 -9.38
C LYS A 69 -0.72 -6.15 -8.91
N VAL A 70 -0.54 -6.06 -7.61
CA VAL A 70 0.74 -5.64 -7.03
C VAL A 70 1.80 -6.70 -7.31
N ALA A 71 2.84 -6.33 -8.05
CA ALA A 71 3.94 -7.22 -8.42
C ALA A 71 4.99 -7.31 -7.32
N SER A 72 5.35 -6.18 -6.72
CA SER A 72 6.31 -6.15 -5.63
C SER A 72 6.09 -4.95 -4.72
N VAL A 73 6.61 -5.05 -3.50
CA VAL A 73 6.53 -4.00 -2.49
C VAL A 73 7.94 -3.68 -2.02
N ASN A 74 8.35 -2.42 -2.14
CA ASN A 74 9.64 -1.95 -1.69
C ASN A 74 9.48 -1.12 -0.41
N TYR A 75 9.81 -1.70 0.71
CA TYR A 75 9.69 -1.05 2.02
C TYR A 75 10.75 0.04 2.25
N ARG A 76 11.88 -0.06 1.57
CA ARG A 76 12.96 0.91 1.71
C ARG A 76 12.59 2.27 1.10
N SER A 77 12.04 2.25 -0.11
CA SER A 77 11.59 3.46 -0.82
C SER A 77 10.13 3.82 -0.53
N LEU A 78 9.38 2.94 0.15
CA LEU A 78 7.95 3.09 0.40
C LEU A 78 7.15 3.22 -0.91
N ARG A 79 7.46 2.34 -1.86
CA ARG A 79 6.79 2.29 -3.17
C ARG A 79 6.37 0.88 -3.50
N ILE A 80 5.33 0.78 -4.30
CA ILE A 80 4.85 -0.50 -4.85
C ILE A 80 4.97 -0.47 -6.37
N THR A 81 5.12 -1.62 -6.98
CA THR A 81 5.03 -1.79 -8.44
C THR A 81 3.79 -2.58 -8.76
N ILE A 82 3.09 -2.15 -9.82
CA ILE A 82 1.83 -2.74 -10.25
C ILE A 82 2.03 -3.30 -11.65
N ASP A 83 1.53 -4.52 -11.89
CA ASP A 83 1.59 -5.15 -13.21
C ASP A 83 0.89 -4.28 -14.26
N GLY A 84 1.54 -4.09 -15.39
CA GLY A 84 1.01 -3.29 -16.50
C GLY A 84 1.29 -1.79 -16.41
N LEU A 85 1.83 -1.30 -15.30
CA LEU A 85 2.23 0.09 -15.13
C LEU A 85 3.73 0.23 -15.35
N THR A 86 4.10 0.58 -16.57
CA THR A 86 5.50 0.70 -16.98
C THR A 86 5.75 2.05 -17.67
N TYR A 87 6.98 2.47 -17.69
CA TYR A 87 7.43 3.60 -18.49
C TYR A 87 8.69 3.23 -19.27
N ALA A 88 8.90 3.89 -20.40
CA ALA A 88 10.07 3.66 -21.23
C ALA A 88 11.25 4.50 -20.74
N LYS A 89 12.38 3.84 -20.51
CA LYS A 89 13.65 4.55 -20.26
C LYS A 89 14.23 5.12 -21.57
N ALA A 90 15.23 5.98 -21.46
CA ALA A 90 15.93 6.55 -22.59
C ALA A 90 16.54 5.49 -23.54
N ASP A 91 16.88 4.33 -23.01
CA ASP A 91 17.40 3.16 -23.77
C ASP A 91 16.28 2.26 -24.33
N LYS A 92 15.03 2.72 -24.33
CA LYS A 92 13.83 2.03 -24.81
C LYS A 92 13.41 0.80 -24.01
N LYS A 93 14.02 0.52 -22.88
CA LYS A 93 13.59 -0.57 -21.99
C LYS A 93 12.37 -0.15 -21.17
N GLN A 94 11.40 -1.06 -21.07
CA GLN A 94 10.23 -0.87 -20.22
C GLN A 94 10.59 -1.18 -18.76
N VAL A 95 10.31 -0.24 -17.87
CA VAL A 95 10.58 -0.39 -16.44
C VAL A 95 9.29 -0.15 -15.66
N ALA A 96 9.07 -0.95 -14.61
CA ALA A 96 7.92 -0.79 -13.75
C ALA A 96 7.92 0.59 -13.07
N LYS A 97 6.79 1.29 -13.16
CA LYS A 97 6.61 2.60 -12.52
C LYS A 97 6.34 2.43 -11.03
N PRO A 98 7.20 2.92 -10.13
CA PRO A 98 6.91 2.88 -8.69
C PRO A 98 5.79 3.86 -8.33
N VAL A 99 4.86 3.39 -7.50
CA VAL A 99 3.69 4.17 -7.05
C VAL A 99 3.64 4.15 -5.53
N HIS A 100 3.33 5.29 -4.93
CA HIS A 100 3.14 5.36 -3.49
C HIS A 100 1.80 4.74 -3.09
N PRO A 101 1.72 3.95 -2.01
CA PRO A 101 0.47 3.31 -1.58
C PRO A 101 -0.69 4.27 -1.32
N SER A 102 -0.42 5.51 -0.95
CA SER A 102 -1.48 6.52 -0.74
C SER A 102 -2.20 6.92 -2.02
N ASN A 103 -1.61 6.63 -3.19
CA ASN A 103 -2.17 6.94 -4.51
C ASN A 103 -3.01 5.80 -5.08
N VAL A 104 -3.21 4.74 -4.33
CA VAL A 104 -3.96 3.56 -4.76
C VAL A 104 -5.07 3.22 -3.77
N ILE A 105 -6.09 2.53 -4.28
CA ILE A 105 -7.15 1.93 -3.47
C ILE A 105 -7.10 0.43 -3.73
N ILE A 106 -7.15 -0.37 -2.66
CA ILE A 106 -7.19 -1.82 -2.77
C ILE A 106 -8.61 -2.24 -3.15
N LYS A 107 -8.77 -2.86 -4.30
CA LYS A 107 -10.05 -3.39 -4.76
C LYS A 107 -10.32 -4.79 -4.24
N LYS A 108 -9.28 -5.59 -4.09
CA LYS A 108 -9.38 -6.95 -3.57
C LYS A 108 -8.08 -7.34 -2.89
N LEU A 109 -8.19 -7.86 -1.68
CA LEU A 109 -7.05 -8.39 -0.94
C LEU A 109 -6.70 -9.79 -1.43
N ASP A 110 -5.41 -10.09 -1.42
CA ASP A 110 -4.92 -11.45 -1.60
C ASP A 110 -5.22 -12.27 -0.35
N GLU A 111 -6.00 -13.32 -0.49
CA GLU A 111 -6.49 -14.17 0.59
C GLU A 111 -5.72 -15.48 0.74
N THR A 112 -4.60 -15.61 0.07
CA THR A 112 -3.77 -16.81 0.14
C THR A 112 -3.23 -17.06 1.56
N ASP A 113 -3.02 -15.98 2.32
CA ASP A 113 -2.60 -16.07 3.73
C ASP A 113 -3.82 -15.89 4.67
N PRO A 114 -4.33 -16.97 5.29
CA PRO A 114 -5.47 -16.86 6.18
C PRO A 114 -5.19 -16.04 7.44
N LEU A 115 -3.94 -15.95 7.87
CA LEU A 115 -3.55 -15.18 9.04
C LEU A 115 -3.69 -13.67 8.83
N ARG A 116 -3.58 -13.21 7.59
CA ARG A 116 -3.73 -11.81 7.24
C ARG A 116 -5.10 -11.25 7.63
N LEU A 117 -6.16 -11.95 7.24
CA LEU A 117 -7.53 -11.56 7.55
C LEU A 117 -7.90 -11.80 9.02
N ARG A 118 -7.46 -12.91 9.56
CA ARG A 118 -7.69 -13.28 10.98
C ARG A 118 -7.14 -12.22 11.93
N ARG A 119 -6.01 -11.61 11.60
CA ARG A 119 -5.41 -10.52 12.38
C ARG A 119 -6.36 -9.33 12.51
N PHE A 120 -7.09 -8.99 11.45
CA PHE A 120 -8.03 -7.88 11.45
C PHE A 120 -9.31 -8.21 12.20
N GLU A 121 -9.74 -9.45 12.14
CA GLU A 121 -10.90 -9.95 12.90
C GLU A 121 -10.65 -9.93 14.40
N GLY A 122 -9.46 -10.29 14.83
CA GLY A 122 -9.05 -10.27 16.25
C GLY A 122 -8.91 -8.87 16.86
N ALA A 123 -8.79 -7.84 16.06
CA ALA A 123 -8.66 -6.46 16.51
C ALA A 123 -10.01 -5.83 16.94
N LYS A 124 -11.08 -6.58 16.85
CA LYS A 124 -12.41 -6.13 17.27
C LYS A 124 -12.66 -6.43 18.75
N LYS A 125 -12.18 -5.61 19.56
CA LYS A 125 -12.69 -5.55 20.93
C LYS A 125 -13.11 -4.14 21.25
#